data_5f97c744fb407ea8082d072e384392d4
#
_entry.id   5f97c744fb407ea8082d072e384392d4
#
_cell.length_a   1.000
_cell.length_b   1.000
_cell.length_c   1.000
_cell.angle_alpha   90.00
_cell.angle_beta   90.00
_cell.angle_gamma   90.00
#
_symmetry.space_group_name_H-M   'P 1'
#
loop_
_entity.id
_entity.type
_entity.pdbx_description
1 polymer ?
#
loop_
_entity_poly.entity_id
_entity_poly.type
_entity_poly.pdbx_seq_one_letter_code
_entity_poly.pdbx_strand_id
1 'polypeptide(L)'
;MQNAVSQAISQGIHVRREILGSLTYEQRVFLLEDLFVDLFGHQHVMLQRWAALTGQSAQVDTGYIAQFVASIVLGEPGQGFRGKGDDLADGSEVKSAANISGVDRPRWNHNLGSLDDDEHRRSRGLPTAGEEYLGVPYMFYLLVDRPHGVSDPAPIRIRAWCIDAQEDGDWRDLFETFLTSRRGRTYNFQLHPPVGYDDDVVVNTLGNLDFSNVLVFDARLSLADRDRPEIDWHVPLPTQVIPVTGRTRALRYGGRGARPTRLTNTADIVLGTNDLGALFPGVLAPRDSYDLATVSEIETEAEVEEYS
;
A
#
# COMPACT_ATOMS: atom_id res chain seq x y z
N MET A 1 -4.62 10.18 26.95
CA MET A 1 -4.27 9.36 25.79
C MET A 1 -4.86 9.87 24.48
N GLN A 2 -6.20 9.92 24.30
CA GLN A 2 -6.84 10.44 23.07
C GLN A 2 -6.32 11.82 22.64
N ASN A 3 -6.04 12.74 23.54
CA ASN A 3 -5.50 14.05 23.21
C ASN A 3 -4.07 14.00 22.64
N ALA A 4 -3.22 13.11 23.14
CA ALA A 4 -1.85 12.97 22.66
C ALA A 4 -1.82 12.35 21.25
N VAL A 5 -2.66 11.33 21.00
CA VAL A 5 -2.83 10.71 19.70
C VAL A 5 -3.40 11.72 18.69
N SER A 6 -4.46 12.44 19.04
CA SER A 6 -5.04 13.46 18.16
C SER A 6 -4.07 14.61 17.89
N GLN A 7 -3.27 15.01 18.88
CA GLN A 7 -2.25 16.02 18.72
C GLN A 7 -1.10 15.52 17.82
N ALA A 8 -0.66 14.29 18.02
CA ALA A 8 0.35 13.64 17.21
C ALA A 8 -0.11 13.53 15.74
N ILE A 9 -1.34 13.06 15.50
CA ILE A 9 -1.93 12.98 14.14
C ILE A 9 -2.01 14.37 13.51
N SER A 10 -2.43 15.39 14.25
CA SER A 10 -2.53 16.77 13.72
C SER A 10 -1.17 17.40 13.40
N GLN A 11 -0.11 16.93 14.02
CA GLN A 11 1.27 17.41 13.82
C GLN A 11 2.05 16.59 12.77
N GLY A 12 1.44 15.57 12.18
CA GLY A 12 2.08 14.69 11.19
C GLY A 12 3.18 13.85 11.82
N ILE A 13 2.83 12.66 12.23
CA ILE A 13 3.77 11.72 12.86
C ILE A 13 4.55 11.01 11.77
N HIS A 14 5.87 11.07 11.84
CA HIS A 14 6.75 10.26 11.01
C HIS A 14 7.29 9.09 11.85
N VAL A 15 6.96 7.88 11.44
CA VAL A 15 7.61 6.70 11.98
C VAL A 15 9.02 6.64 11.41
N ARG A 16 10.04 6.48 12.26
CA ARG A 16 11.40 6.28 11.79
C ARG A 16 11.48 4.98 11.00
N ARG A 17 12.34 4.98 9.99
CA ARG A 17 12.66 3.80 9.19
C ARG A 17 13.03 2.60 10.08
N GLU A 18 13.80 2.85 11.13
CA GLU A 18 14.23 1.84 12.08
C GLU A 18 13.06 1.15 12.80
N ILE A 19 11.97 1.88 13.06
CA ILE A 19 10.77 1.31 13.70
C ILE A 19 10.05 0.38 12.73
N LEU A 20 9.78 0.82 11.50
CA LEU A 20 9.13 -0.02 10.49
C LEU A 20 9.96 -1.26 10.16
N GLY A 21 11.26 -1.10 9.98
CA GLY A 21 12.18 -2.21 9.71
C GLY A 21 12.38 -3.18 10.88
N SER A 22 12.05 -2.77 12.12
CA SER A 22 12.17 -3.60 13.32
C SER A 22 10.86 -4.24 13.78
N LEU A 23 9.75 -4.00 13.08
CA LEU A 23 8.46 -4.63 13.40
C LEU A 23 8.57 -6.15 13.34
N THR A 24 8.08 -6.83 14.38
CA THR A 24 7.97 -8.29 14.37
C THR A 24 6.92 -8.74 13.36
N TYR A 25 6.92 -10.04 13.05
CA TYR A 25 5.90 -10.63 12.18
C TYR A 25 4.48 -10.36 12.73
N GLU A 26 4.28 -10.61 14.02
CA GLU A 26 2.98 -10.44 14.68
C GLU A 26 2.53 -8.97 14.66
N GLN A 27 3.45 -8.04 14.88
CA GLN A 27 3.16 -6.61 14.79
C GLN A 27 2.75 -6.19 13.38
N ARG A 28 3.42 -6.72 12.35
CA ARG A 28 3.07 -6.42 10.94
C ARG A 28 1.72 -7.01 10.57
N VAL A 29 1.45 -8.25 10.97
CA VAL A 29 0.13 -8.89 10.76
C VAL A 29 -0.97 -8.08 11.42
N PHE A 30 -0.80 -7.74 12.70
CA PHE A 30 -1.77 -6.93 13.44
C PHE A 30 -2.06 -5.60 12.74
N LEU A 31 -1.02 -4.84 12.38
CA LEU A 31 -1.17 -3.54 11.73
C LEU A 31 -1.86 -3.65 10.37
N LEU A 32 -1.57 -4.69 9.59
CA LEU A 32 -2.22 -4.90 8.30
C LEU A 32 -3.68 -5.29 8.47
N GLU A 33 -4.01 -6.12 9.45
CA GLU A 33 -5.39 -6.51 9.71
C GLU A 33 -6.24 -5.34 10.18
N ASP A 34 -5.73 -4.52 11.10
CA ASP A 34 -6.37 -3.29 11.55
C ASP A 34 -6.62 -2.33 10.36
N LEU A 35 -5.60 -2.13 9.52
CA LEU A 35 -5.71 -1.33 8.31
C LEU A 35 -6.76 -1.90 7.33
N PHE A 36 -6.78 -3.23 7.13
CA PHE A 36 -7.72 -3.86 6.20
C PHE A 36 -9.16 -3.72 6.69
N VAL A 37 -9.38 -3.92 7.98
CA VAL A 37 -10.70 -3.74 8.59
C VAL A 37 -11.17 -2.30 8.44
N ASP A 38 -10.34 -1.33 8.80
CA ASP A 38 -10.72 0.07 8.79
C ASP A 38 -10.88 0.64 7.37
N LEU A 39 -9.87 0.44 6.54
CA LEU A 39 -9.78 1.15 5.25
C LEU A 39 -10.35 0.37 4.07
N PHE A 40 -10.37 -0.96 4.11
CA PHE A 40 -11.02 -1.75 3.07
C PHE A 40 -12.39 -2.28 3.48
N GLY A 41 -12.60 -2.54 4.77
CA GLY A 41 -13.85 -3.04 5.31
C GLY A 41 -14.84 -1.92 5.64
N HIS A 42 -14.67 -1.26 6.77
CA HIS A 42 -15.62 -0.27 7.28
C HIS A 42 -15.86 0.88 6.30
N GLN A 43 -14.80 1.40 5.70
CA GLN A 43 -14.93 2.45 4.69
C GLN A 43 -15.73 2.00 3.48
N HIS A 44 -15.55 0.75 3.01
CA HIS A 44 -16.34 0.21 1.89
C HIS A 44 -17.84 0.15 2.23
N VAL A 45 -18.20 -0.33 3.42
CA VAL A 45 -19.60 -0.37 3.87
C VAL A 45 -20.22 1.04 3.92
N MET A 46 -19.47 2.02 4.43
CA MET A 46 -19.92 3.40 4.45
C MET A 46 -20.16 3.96 3.05
N LEU A 47 -19.27 3.68 2.12
CA LEU A 47 -19.40 4.13 0.73
C LEU A 47 -20.54 3.46 -0.01
N GLN A 48 -20.78 2.17 0.20
CA GLN A 48 -21.93 1.46 -0.36
C GLN A 48 -23.25 2.11 0.00
N ARG A 49 -23.39 2.60 1.25
CA ARG A 49 -24.57 3.31 1.70
C ARG A 49 -24.82 4.59 0.88
N TRP A 50 -23.77 5.36 0.61
CA TRP A 50 -23.87 6.56 -0.21
C TRP A 50 -24.06 6.24 -1.69
N ALA A 51 -23.40 5.21 -2.19
CA ALA A 51 -23.57 4.72 -3.56
C ALA A 51 -25.01 4.28 -3.84
N ALA A 52 -25.62 3.56 -2.88
CA ALA A 52 -27.02 3.15 -2.98
C ALA A 52 -27.99 4.34 -3.03
N LEU A 53 -27.71 5.43 -2.28
CA LEU A 53 -28.52 6.63 -2.29
C LEU A 53 -28.35 7.45 -3.58
N THR A 54 -27.14 7.53 -4.11
CA THR A 54 -26.78 8.48 -5.18
C THR A 54 -26.70 7.84 -6.56
N GLY A 55 -26.75 6.51 -6.67
CA GLY A 55 -26.54 5.77 -7.89
C GLY A 55 -25.09 5.79 -8.41
N GLN A 56 -24.12 6.16 -7.56
CA GLN A 56 -22.69 6.17 -7.86
C GLN A 56 -22.02 4.85 -7.44
N SER A 57 -20.79 4.62 -7.89
CA SER A 57 -20.00 3.48 -7.43
C SER A 57 -19.35 3.76 -6.07
N ALA A 58 -19.24 2.71 -5.24
CA ALA A 58 -18.60 2.80 -3.92
C ALA A 58 -17.07 2.74 -4.05
N GLN A 59 -16.46 3.70 -4.75
CA GLN A 59 -15.03 3.71 -5.02
C GLN A 59 -14.26 4.59 -4.04
N VAL A 60 -13.06 4.10 -3.65
CA VAL A 60 -12.03 4.85 -2.93
C VAL A 60 -10.73 4.74 -3.73
N ASP A 61 -9.97 5.81 -3.76
CA ASP A 61 -8.60 5.77 -4.24
C ASP A 61 -7.77 4.85 -3.34
N THR A 62 -7.34 3.71 -3.88
CA THR A 62 -6.52 2.73 -3.16
C THR A 62 -5.04 3.07 -3.17
N GLY A 63 -4.61 4.10 -3.90
CA GLY A 63 -3.20 4.44 -4.08
C GLY A 63 -2.49 4.72 -2.76
N TYR A 64 -3.04 5.60 -1.94
CA TYR A 64 -2.44 5.92 -0.63
C TYR A 64 -2.53 4.78 0.38
N ILE A 65 -3.62 4.02 0.35
CA ILE A 65 -3.76 2.86 1.23
C ILE A 65 -2.71 1.81 0.87
N ALA A 66 -2.46 1.61 -0.42
CA ALA A 66 -1.41 0.72 -0.89
C ALA A 66 0.00 1.14 -0.43
N GLN A 67 0.27 2.44 -0.33
CA GLN A 67 1.53 2.94 0.21
C GLN A 67 1.68 2.61 1.70
N PHE A 68 0.59 2.66 2.50
CA PHE A 68 0.63 2.22 3.89
C PHE A 68 0.92 0.72 3.99
N VAL A 69 0.24 -0.10 3.18
CA VAL A 69 0.49 -1.55 3.12
C VAL A 69 1.94 -1.83 2.75
N ALA A 70 2.44 -1.21 1.68
CA ALA A 70 3.82 -1.38 1.23
C ALA A 70 4.84 -0.96 2.31
N SER A 71 4.59 0.15 3.01
CA SER A 71 5.45 0.61 4.10
C SER A 71 5.57 -0.41 5.24
N ILE A 72 4.47 -1.05 5.62
CA ILE A 72 4.47 -2.07 6.68
C ILE A 72 5.15 -3.36 6.18
N VAL A 73 4.87 -3.77 4.95
CA VAL A 73 5.42 -5.01 4.36
C VAL A 73 6.91 -4.90 4.11
N LEU A 74 7.37 -3.77 3.57
CA LEU A 74 8.77 -3.56 3.19
C LEU A 74 9.61 -2.96 4.34
N GLY A 75 8.97 -2.51 5.42
CA GLY A 75 9.65 -1.85 6.53
C GLY A 75 10.24 -0.48 6.15
N GLU A 76 9.72 0.16 5.11
CA GLU A 76 10.20 1.43 4.59
C GLU A 76 9.14 2.53 4.73
N PRO A 77 9.46 3.69 5.31
CA PRO A 77 8.51 4.79 5.41
C PRO A 77 8.20 5.37 4.03
N GLY A 78 7.00 5.90 3.89
CA GLY A 78 6.61 6.73 2.74
C GLY A 78 7.33 8.06 2.74
N GLN A 79 7.32 8.76 1.60
CA GLN A 79 7.89 10.10 1.48
C GLN A 79 6.94 11.21 1.97
N GLY A 80 5.68 10.89 2.21
CA GLY A 80 4.70 11.80 2.79
C GLY A 80 4.26 12.96 1.91
N PHE A 81 4.47 12.90 0.58
CA PHE A 81 3.99 13.94 -0.31
C PHE A 81 3.13 13.39 -1.45
N ARG A 82 2.28 14.27 -1.97
CA ARG A 82 1.40 13.97 -3.10
C ARG A 82 2.04 14.46 -4.39
N GLY A 83 2.17 13.57 -5.38
CA GLY A 83 2.63 13.99 -6.70
C GLY A 83 3.47 12.94 -7.40
N LYS A 84 4.25 13.39 -8.39
CA LYS A 84 5.21 12.55 -9.11
C LYS A 84 6.47 12.39 -8.26
N GLY A 85 6.86 11.20 -7.98
CA GLY A 85 8.05 10.87 -7.22
C GLY A 85 8.04 9.41 -6.85
N ASP A 86 9.04 8.99 -6.11
CA ASP A 86 9.06 7.66 -5.53
C ASP A 86 8.10 7.62 -4.35
N ASP A 87 7.44 6.49 -4.12
CA ASP A 87 6.44 6.36 -3.06
C ASP A 87 7.08 6.13 -1.70
N LEU A 88 8.16 5.34 -1.65
CA LEU A 88 8.87 5.00 -0.42
C LEU A 88 10.25 5.65 -0.32
N ALA A 89 10.78 5.69 0.89
CA ALA A 89 12.03 6.40 1.20
C ALA A 89 13.30 5.75 0.61
N ASP A 90 13.24 4.46 0.27
CA ASP A 90 14.30 3.74 -0.42
C ASP A 90 14.28 3.95 -1.95
N GLY A 91 13.25 4.59 -2.47
CA GLY A 91 13.02 4.80 -3.90
C GLY A 91 12.13 3.73 -4.54
N SER A 92 11.54 2.84 -3.77
CA SER A 92 10.57 1.87 -4.26
C SER A 92 9.26 2.54 -4.69
N GLU A 93 8.58 1.93 -5.64
CA GLU A 93 7.35 2.44 -6.24
C GLU A 93 6.17 1.52 -5.93
N VAL A 94 5.01 2.10 -5.68
CA VAL A 94 3.78 1.38 -5.35
C VAL A 94 2.73 1.59 -6.43
N LYS A 95 2.10 0.53 -6.87
CA LYS A 95 0.96 0.57 -7.80
C LYS A 95 -0.21 -0.19 -7.21
N SER A 96 -1.38 0.41 -7.27
CA SER A 96 -2.60 -0.24 -6.81
C SER A 96 -3.67 -0.28 -7.88
N ALA A 97 -4.51 -1.30 -7.76
CA ALA A 97 -5.75 -1.41 -8.51
C ALA A 97 -6.87 -1.90 -7.60
N ALA A 98 -8.08 -1.45 -7.86
CA ALA A 98 -9.27 -1.96 -7.21
C ALA A 98 -10.26 -2.45 -8.27
N ASN A 99 -10.83 -3.63 -8.05
CA ASN A 99 -11.95 -4.12 -8.81
C ASN A 99 -13.24 -3.85 -8.04
N ILE A 100 -14.12 -3.08 -8.65
CA ILE A 100 -15.44 -2.80 -8.14
C ILE A 100 -16.42 -2.99 -9.30
N SER A 101 -17.05 -4.14 -9.34
CA SER A 101 -18.18 -4.42 -10.26
C SER A 101 -17.99 -4.22 -11.77
N GLY A 102 -16.81 -4.47 -12.30
CA GLY A 102 -16.67 -4.80 -13.72
C GLY A 102 -16.93 -3.71 -14.76
N VAL A 103 -17.06 -2.45 -14.37
CA VAL A 103 -17.29 -1.35 -15.32
C VAL A 103 -16.00 -0.97 -16.05
N ASP A 104 -14.86 -1.04 -15.39
CA ASP A 104 -13.55 -0.80 -16.00
C ASP A 104 -12.57 -1.91 -15.56
N ARG A 105 -11.76 -2.40 -16.49
CA ARG A 105 -10.76 -3.42 -16.16
C ARG A 105 -9.68 -2.81 -15.29
N PRO A 106 -9.46 -3.34 -14.06
CA PRO A 106 -8.41 -2.85 -13.19
C PRO A 106 -7.04 -2.91 -13.84
N ARG A 107 -6.21 -1.92 -13.52
CA ARG A 107 -4.88 -1.80 -14.11
C ARG A 107 -3.91 -1.09 -13.19
N TRP A 108 -2.68 -1.54 -13.22
CA TRP A 108 -1.54 -0.83 -12.67
C TRP A 108 -0.90 0.02 -13.76
N ASN A 109 -0.96 1.33 -13.58
CA ASN A 109 -0.46 2.28 -14.57
C ASN A 109 0.94 2.79 -14.23
N HIS A 110 1.86 2.65 -15.18
CA HIS A 110 3.17 3.27 -15.13
C HIS A 110 3.19 4.42 -16.13
N ASN A 111 3.08 5.64 -15.61
CA ASN A 111 3.03 6.82 -16.47
C ASN A 111 4.45 7.17 -16.96
N LEU A 112 4.66 7.02 -18.25
CA LEU A 112 5.98 7.23 -18.88
C LEU A 112 6.13 8.63 -19.50
N GLY A 113 5.06 9.43 -19.54
CA GLY A 113 5.08 10.67 -20.29
C GLY A 113 5.13 10.47 -21.82
N SER A 114 5.35 11.52 -22.57
CA SER A 114 5.46 11.49 -24.04
C SER A 114 6.89 11.13 -24.49
N LEU A 115 7.03 10.77 -25.76
CA LEU A 115 8.35 10.60 -26.36
C LEU A 115 9.14 11.93 -26.43
N ASP A 116 8.43 13.04 -26.59
CA ASP A 116 9.02 14.37 -26.55
C ASP A 116 9.56 14.71 -25.16
N ASP A 117 8.85 14.27 -24.10
CA ASP A 117 9.37 14.40 -22.72
C ASP A 117 10.63 13.56 -22.53
N ASP A 118 10.68 12.35 -23.06
CA ASP A 118 11.86 11.48 -23.00
C ASP A 118 13.06 12.14 -23.72
N GLU A 119 12.85 12.68 -24.93
CA GLU A 119 13.89 13.38 -25.67
C GLU A 119 14.37 14.62 -24.92
N HIS A 120 13.45 15.41 -24.37
CA HIS A 120 13.78 16.57 -23.56
C HIS A 120 14.61 16.18 -22.32
N ARG A 121 14.25 15.09 -21.65
CA ARG A 121 15.01 14.60 -20.48
C ARG A 121 16.42 14.17 -20.86
N ARG A 122 16.55 13.38 -21.94
CA ARG A 122 17.86 12.92 -22.46
C ARG A 122 18.75 14.10 -22.88
N SER A 123 18.21 15.11 -23.54
CA SER A 123 18.97 16.31 -23.93
C SER A 123 19.57 17.07 -22.74
N ARG A 124 19.03 16.83 -21.54
CA ARG A 124 19.50 17.38 -20.25
C ARG A 124 20.34 16.41 -19.42
N GLY A 125 20.67 15.25 -19.97
CA GLY A 125 21.39 14.19 -19.25
C GLY A 125 20.58 13.56 -18.10
N LEU A 126 19.24 13.63 -18.17
CA LEU A 126 18.35 13.04 -17.17
C LEU A 126 17.78 11.72 -17.69
N PRO A 127 17.58 10.72 -16.82
CA PRO A 127 16.93 9.49 -17.21
C PRO A 127 15.50 9.75 -17.67
N THR A 128 15.00 8.97 -18.62
CA THR A 128 13.60 8.97 -19.00
C THR A 128 12.74 8.39 -17.87
N ALA A 129 11.42 8.59 -17.93
CA ALA A 129 10.52 7.99 -16.94
C ALA A 129 10.59 6.44 -16.95
N GLY A 130 10.81 5.83 -18.15
CA GLY A 130 11.01 4.39 -18.25
C GLY A 130 12.27 3.90 -17.56
N GLU A 131 13.40 4.60 -17.80
CA GLU A 131 14.67 4.29 -17.14
C GLU A 131 14.58 4.48 -15.61
N GLU A 132 13.77 5.44 -15.16
CA GLU A 132 13.50 5.61 -13.73
C GLU A 132 12.76 4.42 -13.13
N TYR A 133 11.74 3.87 -13.80
CA TYR A 133 11.06 2.65 -13.34
C TYR A 133 11.99 1.43 -13.31
N LEU A 134 12.84 1.26 -14.30
CA LEU A 134 13.85 0.18 -14.33
C LEU A 134 14.90 0.32 -13.22
N GLY A 135 15.04 1.51 -12.67
CA GLY A 135 16.00 1.81 -11.61
C GLY A 135 15.42 1.76 -10.19
N VAL A 136 14.11 1.55 -10.00
CA VAL A 136 13.55 1.43 -8.64
C VAL A 136 14.06 0.14 -7.97
N PRO A 137 14.26 0.12 -6.64
CA PRO A 137 14.60 -1.12 -5.94
C PRO A 137 13.50 -2.16 -6.08
N TYR A 138 12.28 -1.78 -5.71
CA TYR A 138 11.12 -2.66 -5.77
C TYR A 138 9.93 -1.98 -6.44
N MET A 139 9.17 -2.79 -7.17
CA MET A 139 7.81 -2.48 -7.60
C MET A 139 6.84 -3.26 -6.72
N PHE A 140 6.07 -2.56 -5.92
CA PHE A 140 5.04 -3.16 -5.08
C PHE A 140 3.68 -2.97 -5.73
N TYR A 141 2.98 -4.08 -5.98
CA TYR A 141 1.67 -4.09 -6.61
C TYR A 141 0.60 -4.53 -5.60
N LEU A 142 -0.48 -3.79 -5.48
CA LEU A 142 -1.63 -4.15 -4.66
C LEU A 142 -2.90 -4.27 -5.52
N LEU A 143 -3.66 -5.33 -5.31
CA LEU A 143 -5.00 -5.51 -5.84
C LEU A 143 -6.00 -5.66 -4.70
N VAL A 144 -7.07 -4.86 -4.74
CA VAL A 144 -8.23 -5.00 -3.86
C VAL A 144 -9.42 -5.43 -4.70
N ASP A 145 -9.81 -6.69 -4.57
CA ASP A 145 -10.94 -7.27 -5.30
C ASP A 145 -12.17 -7.29 -4.39
N ARG A 146 -13.16 -6.46 -4.72
CA ARG A 146 -14.36 -6.24 -3.90
C ARG A 146 -15.59 -6.93 -4.48
N PRO A 147 -16.49 -7.42 -3.63
CA PRO A 147 -17.73 -8.04 -4.09
C PRO A 147 -18.62 -7.04 -4.83
N HIS A 148 -19.42 -7.57 -5.75
CA HIS A 148 -20.19 -6.80 -6.74
C HIS A 148 -21.46 -6.16 -6.23
N GLY A 149 -21.75 -6.14 -4.96
CA GLY A 149 -22.97 -5.51 -4.47
C GLY A 149 -23.11 -5.55 -2.97
N VAL A 150 -24.06 -4.75 -2.48
CA VAL A 150 -24.37 -4.65 -1.04
C VAL A 150 -24.85 -5.98 -0.46
N SER A 151 -25.39 -6.85 -1.28
CA SER A 151 -25.93 -8.16 -0.91
C SER A 151 -24.98 -9.33 -1.19
N ASP A 152 -23.82 -9.06 -1.80
CA ASP A 152 -22.84 -10.09 -2.09
C ASP A 152 -22.04 -10.41 -0.80
N PRO A 153 -22.15 -11.61 -0.23
CA PRO A 153 -21.43 -12.01 0.98
C PRO A 153 -19.97 -12.35 0.71
N ALA A 154 -19.51 -12.28 -0.53
CA ALA A 154 -18.13 -12.61 -0.86
C ALA A 154 -17.16 -11.70 -0.10
N PRO A 155 -16.04 -12.26 0.41
CA PRO A 155 -15.05 -11.47 1.12
C PRO A 155 -14.34 -10.48 0.17
N ILE A 156 -13.84 -9.40 0.74
CA ILE A 156 -12.90 -8.52 0.06
C ILE A 156 -11.56 -9.24 0.00
N ARG A 157 -11.03 -9.48 -1.20
CA ARG A 157 -9.73 -10.11 -1.39
C ARG A 157 -8.66 -9.05 -1.60
N ILE A 158 -7.57 -9.17 -0.89
CA ILE A 158 -6.45 -8.23 -0.90
C ILE A 158 -5.19 -9.02 -1.19
N ARG A 159 -4.57 -8.76 -2.35
CA ARG A 159 -3.33 -9.44 -2.76
C ARG A 159 -2.23 -8.43 -3.01
N ALA A 160 -1.01 -8.79 -2.65
CA ALA A 160 0.16 -7.98 -2.95
C ALA A 160 1.28 -8.83 -3.58
N TRP A 161 1.97 -8.23 -4.53
CA TRP A 161 3.14 -8.76 -5.19
C TRP A 161 4.29 -7.75 -5.07
N CYS A 162 5.51 -8.25 -4.94
CA CYS A 162 6.70 -7.41 -4.85
C CYS A 162 7.79 -7.93 -5.80
N ILE A 163 8.17 -7.10 -6.74
CA ILE A 163 9.17 -7.41 -7.77
C ILE A 163 10.44 -6.64 -7.46
N ASP A 164 11.59 -7.30 -7.47
CA ASP A 164 12.88 -6.63 -7.59
C ASP A 164 13.01 -6.08 -9.03
N ALA A 165 12.71 -4.81 -9.20
CA ALA A 165 12.66 -4.21 -10.53
C ALA A 165 14.04 -4.12 -11.23
N GLN A 166 15.12 -4.36 -10.49
CA GLN A 166 16.47 -4.35 -11.03
C GLN A 166 16.94 -5.74 -11.47
N GLU A 167 16.35 -6.81 -10.91
CA GLU A 167 16.81 -8.20 -11.14
C GLU A 167 15.76 -9.09 -11.82
N ASP A 168 14.45 -8.77 -11.71
CA ASP A 168 13.40 -9.60 -12.31
C ASP A 168 13.45 -9.51 -13.85
N GLY A 169 13.91 -10.59 -14.48
CA GLY A 169 14.15 -10.66 -15.92
C GLY A 169 12.85 -10.53 -16.73
N ASP A 170 11.82 -11.27 -16.36
CA ASP A 170 10.57 -11.33 -17.14
C ASP A 170 9.85 -9.98 -17.13
N TRP A 171 9.79 -9.33 -15.96
CA TRP A 171 9.20 -8.02 -15.85
C TRP A 171 10.01 -6.97 -16.62
N ARG A 172 11.33 -6.99 -16.53
CA ARG A 172 12.22 -6.09 -17.25
C ARG A 172 12.10 -6.25 -18.74
N ASP A 173 12.16 -7.47 -19.23
CA ASP A 173 12.09 -7.78 -20.66
C ASP A 173 10.78 -7.29 -21.27
N LEU A 174 9.64 -7.51 -20.57
CA LEU A 174 8.35 -7.00 -21.02
C LEU A 174 8.32 -5.47 -21.00
N PHE A 175 8.85 -4.85 -19.96
CA PHE A 175 8.85 -3.40 -19.80
C PHE A 175 9.77 -2.73 -20.85
N GLU A 176 10.97 -3.24 -21.08
CA GLU A 176 11.91 -2.76 -22.09
C GLU A 176 11.37 -2.98 -23.53
N THR A 177 10.71 -4.11 -23.78
CA THR A 177 9.99 -4.36 -25.03
C THR A 177 8.90 -3.30 -25.26
N PHE A 178 8.16 -2.95 -24.20
CA PHE A 178 7.19 -1.88 -24.29
C PHE A 178 7.86 -0.52 -24.59
N LEU A 179 8.95 -0.17 -23.89
CA LEU A 179 9.66 1.09 -24.11
C LEU A 179 10.15 1.23 -25.56
N THR A 180 10.68 0.15 -26.14
CA THR A 180 11.18 0.14 -27.52
C THR A 180 10.06 0.14 -28.56
N SER A 181 8.89 -0.42 -28.23
CA SER A 181 7.73 -0.49 -29.11
C SER A 181 6.84 0.76 -29.07
N ARG A 182 7.04 1.66 -28.10
CA ARG A 182 6.25 2.88 -27.95
C ARG A 182 6.24 3.72 -29.22
N ARG A 183 5.05 4.14 -29.63
CA ARG A 183 4.87 5.01 -30.80
C ARG A 183 3.84 6.07 -30.50
N GLY A 184 4.08 7.30 -30.96
CA GLY A 184 3.14 8.39 -30.84
C GLY A 184 2.85 8.78 -29.40
N ARG A 185 1.56 8.79 -29.01
CA ARG A 185 1.10 9.26 -27.70
C ARG A 185 0.84 8.16 -26.68
N THR A 186 1.56 7.04 -26.75
CA THR A 186 1.40 5.98 -25.74
C THR A 186 2.18 6.34 -24.50
N TYR A 187 1.46 6.76 -23.45
CA TYR A 187 2.05 7.31 -22.23
C TYR A 187 2.16 6.32 -21.07
N ASN A 188 1.40 5.22 -21.12
CA ASN A 188 1.28 4.33 -19.98
C ASN A 188 1.65 2.89 -20.35
N PHE A 189 2.56 2.30 -19.59
CA PHE A 189 2.67 0.86 -19.51
C PHE A 189 1.62 0.35 -18.53
N GLN A 190 0.73 -0.52 -18.99
CA GLN A 190 -0.41 -0.99 -18.20
C GLN A 190 -0.30 -2.48 -17.96
N LEU A 191 -0.37 -2.88 -16.72
CA LEU A 191 -0.50 -4.27 -16.30
C LEU A 191 -1.91 -4.49 -15.76
N HIS A 192 -2.57 -5.55 -16.21
CA HIS A 192 -3.89 -5.93 -15.76
C HIS A 192 -3.79 -7.09 -14.77
N PRO A 193 -4.13 -6.87 -13.48
CA PRO A 193 -4.05 -7.91 -12.47
C PRO A 193 -5.09 -9.02 -12.69
N PRO A 194 -4.90 -10.21 -12.09
CA PRO A 194 -5.81 -11.35 -12.18
C PRO A 194 -7.01 -11.17 -11.25
N VAL A 195 -7.95 -10.33 -11.65
CA VAL A 195 -9.17 -10.01 -10.87
C VAL A 195 -10.07 -11.23 -10.74
N GLY A 196 -10.45 -11.58 -9.51
CA GLY A 196 -11.39 -12.66 -9.21
C GLY A 196 -10.88 -14.08 -9.54
N TYR A 197 -9.63 -14.22 -10.01
CA TYR A 197 -9.00 -15.51 -10.31
C TYR A 197 -8.05 -15.94 -9.20
N ASP A 198 -7.82 -17.25 -9.09
CA ASP A 198 -6.86 -17.80 -8.14
C ASP A 198 -5.44 -17.91 -8.72
N ASP A 199 -5.26 -17.65 -10.01
CA ASP A 199 -3.95 -17.53 -10.64
C ASP A 199 -3.30 -16.17 -10.36
N ASP A 200 -2.02 -16.06 -10.65
CA ASP A 200 -1.22 -14.85 -10.53
C ASP A 200 -0.74 -14.34 -11.90
N VAL A 201 -1.50 -14.65 -12.95
CA VAL A 201 -1.17 -14.22 -14.32
C VAL A 201 -1.60 -12.78 -14.55
N VAL A 202 -0.60 -11.93 -14.73
CA VAL A 202 -0.76 -10.51 -15.03
C VAL A 202 -0.69 -10.31 -16.53
N VAL A 203 -1.68 -9.61 -17.11
CA VAL A 203 -1.84 -9.47 -18.56
C VAL A 203 -1.39 -8.10 -19.04
N ASN A 204 -0.60 -8.09 -20.10
CA ASN A 204 -0.24 -6.90 -20.87
C ASN A 204 -0.50 -7.15 -22.37
N THR A 205 -0.62 -6.11 -23.16
CA THR A 205 -0.83 -6.21 -24.62
C THR A 205 0.33 -6.89 -25.38
N LEU A 206 1.52 -6.91 -24.82
CA LEU A 206 2.73 -7.50 -25.40
C LEU A 206 3.02 -8.90 -24.88
N GLY A 207 2.43 -9.31 -23.78
CA GLY A 207 2.65 -10.63 -23.16
C GLY A 207 2.07 -10.71 -21.76
N ASN A 208 2.13 -11.89 -21.19
CA ASN A 208 1.69 -12.14 -19.82
C ASN A 208 2.90 -12.35 -18.91
N LEU A 209 2.75 -11.98 -17.65
CA LEU A 209 3.72 -12.24 -16.59
C LEU A 209 3.10 -13.18 -15.57
N ASP A 210 3.87 -14.18 -15.13
CA ASP A 210 3.53 -15.03 -14.00
C ASP A 210 4.10 -14.42 -12.73
N PHE A 211 3.22 -13.93 -11.86
CA PHE A 211 3.57 -13.31 -10.59
C PHE A 211 3.48 -14.26 -9.40
N SER A 212 3.28 -15.56 -9.63
CA SER A 212 3.14 -16.56 -8.56
C SER A 212 4.35 -16.60 -7.62
N ASN A 213 5.56 -16.43 -8.16
CA ASN A 213 6.80 -16.47 -7.39
C ASN A 213 7.11 -15.15 -6.64
N VAL A 214 6.39 -14.08 -6.94
CA VAL A 214 6.57 -12.76 -6.32
C VAL A 214 5.35 -12.33 -5.50
N LEU A 215 4.39 -13.24 -5.30
CA LEU A 215 3.25 -13.05 -4.43
C LEU A 215 3.73 -12.93 -2.97
N VAL A 216 3.38 -11.80 -2.34
CA VAL A 216 3.76 -11.50 -0.96
C VAL A 216 2.73 -12.00 0.01
N PHE A 217 1.44 -11.77 -0.29
CA PHE A 217 0.34 -12.29 0.50
C PHE A 217 -0.98 -12.32 -0.30
N ASP A 218 -1.92 -13.15 0.16
CA ASP A 218 -3.32 -13.18 -0.24
C ASP A 218 -4.20 -13.24 1.01
N ALA A 219 -4.92 -12.18 1.29
CA ALA A 219 -5.81 -12.07 2.45
C ALA A 219 -7.26 -11.87 2.01
N ARG A 220 -8.19 -12.44 2.78
CA ARG A 220 -9.63 -12.34 2.54
C ARG A 220 -10.32 -11.77 3.78
N LEU A 221 -10.86 -10.58 3.66
CA LEU A 221 -11.61 -9.89 4.71
C LEU A 221 -13.09 -10.20 4.57
N SER A 222 -13.65 -10.93 5.52
CA SER A 222 -15.08 -11.19 5.64
C SER A 222 -15.75 -10.12 6.50
N LEU A 223 -16.86 -9.57 6.00
CA LEU A 223 -17.73 -8.64 6.70
C LEU A 223 -19.09 -9.26 6.99
N ALA A 224 -19.18 -10.60 7.02
CA ALA A 224 -20.42 -11.33 7.32
C ALA A 224 -20.99 -10.94 8.71
N ASP A 225 -20.11 -10.77 9.69
CA ASP A 225 -20.37 -10.07 10.95
C ASP A 225 -19.65 -8.73 10.92
N ARG A 226 -20.41 -7.62 10.88
CA ARG A 226 -19.86 -6.27 10.82
C ARG A 226 -19.17 -5.84 12.11
N ASP A 227 -19.58 -6.40 13.22
CA ASP A 227 -19.03 -6.11 14.54
C ASP A 227 -17.78 -6.97 14.83
N ARG A 228 -17.58 -8.01 14.03
CA ARG A 228 -16.43 -8.94 14.12
C ARG A 228 -15.92 -9.30 12.73
N PRO A 229 -15.25 -8.37 12.04
CA PRO A 229 -14.60 -8.68 10.77
C PRO A 229 -13.55 -9.77 10.97
N GLU A 230 -13.49 -10.72 10.03
CA GLU A 230 -12.53 -11.81 10.07
C GLU A 230 -11.59 -11.73 8.86
N ILE A 231 -10.30 -11.97 9.09
CA ILE A 231 -9.30 -12.03 8.03
C ILE A 231 -8.75 -13.45 7.95
N ASP A 232 -8.88 -14.02 6.76
CA ASP A 232 -8.27 -15.29 6.39
C ASP A 232 -7.05 -15.03 5.51
N TRP A 233 -5.88 -15.46 5.96
CA TRP A 233 -4.63 -15.40 5.21
C TRP A 233 -4.46 -16.66 4.38
N HIS A 234 -4.94 -16.64 3.15
CA HIS A 234 -4.77 -17.75 2.20
C HIS A 234 -3.28 -17.96 1.85
N VAL A 235 -2.56 -16.87 1.63
CA VAL A 235 -1.10 -16.85 1.60
C VAL A 235 -0.65 -15.88 2.70
N PRO A 236 0.03 -16.39 3.74
CA PRO A 236 0.43 -15.56 4.88
C PRO A 236 1.51 -14.54 4.48
N LEU A 237 1.57 -13.46 5.23
CA LEU A 237 2.65 -12.50 5.13
C LEU A 237 4.00 -13.19 5.35
N PRO A 238 5.08 -12.81 4.65
CA PRO A 238 6.40 -13.37 4.92
C PRO A 238 6.87 -13.02 6.35
N THR A 239 7.48 -13.99 7.02
CA THR A 239 7.95 -13.84 8.40
C THR A 239 9.03 -12.77 8.55
N GLN A 240 9.81 -12.56 7.51
CA GLN A 240 10.79 -11.48 7.45
C GLN A 240 10.31 -10.35 6.54
N VAL A 241 10.67 -9.14 6.89
CA VAL A 241 10.54 -8.00 5.97
C VAL A 241 11.31 -8.35 4.69
N ILE A 242 10.73 -8.05 3.55
CA ILE A 242 11.44 -8.24 2.28
C ILE A 242 12.70 -7.39 2.35
N PRO A 243 13.90 -8.01 2.27
CA PRO A 243 15.13 -7.28 2.50
C PRO A 243 15.27 -6.21 1.43
N VAL A 244 15.22 -4.97 1.87
CA VAL A 244 15.68 -3.86 1.06
C VAL A 244 17.18 -4.06 0.90
N THR A 245 17.62 -4.40 -0.29
CA THR A 245 18.99 -4.83 -0.60
C THR A 245 20.03 -3.72 -0.46
N GLY A 246 19.74 -2.64 0.25
CA GLY A 246 20.61 -1.47 0.35
C GLY A 246 20.73 -0.68 -0.96
N ARG A 247 19.93 -1.04 -1.96
CA ARG A 247 19.86 -0.36 -3.25
C ARG A 247 18.93 0.85 -3.10
N THR A 248 19.43 1.90 -2.51
CA THR A 248 18.75 3.18 -2.56
C THR A 248 19.17 3.92 -3.82
N ARG A 249 18.24 4.55 -4.49
CA ARG A 249 18.56 5.51 -5.54
C ARG A 249 18.32 6.94 -5.07
N ALA A 250 18.86 7.91 -5.82
CA ALA A 250 18.48 9.30 -5.61
C ALA A 250 16.98 9.46 -5.81
N LEU A 251 16.29 9.93 -4.78
CA LEU A 251 14.84 10.09 -4.80
C LEU A 251 14.41 11.03 -5.94
N ARG A 252 13.39 10.64 -6.68
CA ARG A 252 12.75 11.52 -7.64
C ARG A 252 11.86 12.51 -6.91
N TYR A 253 12.06 13.77 -7.23
CA TYR A 253 11.14 14.80 -6.79
C TYR A 253 10.27 15.23 -7.97
N GLY A 254 8.96 15.21 -7.77
CA GLY A 254 8.00 15.53 -8.80
C GLY A 254 8.07 17.00 -9.23
N GLY A 255 8.23 17.20 -10.53
CA GLY A 255 7.99 18.47 -11.21
C GLY A 255 9.01 19.57 -11.02
N ARG A 256 8.98 20.56 -11.92
CA ARG A 256 9.79 21.78 -11.84
C ARG A 256 9.45 22.54 -10.55
N GLY A 257 10.41 22.69 -9.66
CA GLY A 257 10.28 23.48 -8.43
C GLY A 257 9.55 22.78 -7.29
N ALA A 258 9.16 21.52 -7.44
CA ALA A 258 8.74 20.72 -6.30
C ALA A 258 9.97 20.53 -5.39
N ARG A 259 10.02 21.33 -4.36
CA ARG A 259 10.87 20.98 -3.22
C ARG A 259 10.27 19.74 -2.62
N PRO A 260 11.07 18.78 -2.12
CA PRO A 260 10.53 17.73 -1.28
C PRO A 260 9.75 18.47 -0.19
N THR A 261 8.45 18.40 -0.28
CA THR A 261 7.61 18.71 0.86
C THR A 261 7.78 17.50 1.77
N ARG A 262 8.97 17.34 2.31
CA ARG A 262 9.01 16.69 3.60
C ARG A 262 7.89 17.36 4.36
N LEU A 263 7.11 16.60 5.08
CA LEU A 263 6.29 17.12 6.16
C LEU A 263 7.23 17.70 7.23
N THR A 264 8.17 18.55 6.81
CA THR A 264 9.28 19.09 7.59
C THR A 264 8.86 20.23 8.48
N ASN A 265 7.61 20.66 8.39
CA ASN A 265 7.07 21.61 9.36
C ASN A 265 6.40 20.91 10.55
N THR A 266 6.35 19.60 10.54
CA THR A 266 6.02 18.85 11.72
C THR A 266 7.29 18.78 12.53
N ALA A 267 7.26 19.38 13.71
CA ALA A 267 8.27 19.10 14.74
C ALA A 267 8.51 17.60 14.69
N ASP A 268 9.77 17.19 14.62
CA ASP A 268 10.17 15.80 14.56
C ASP A 268 9.65 15.06 15.80
N ILE A 269 8.36 14.79 15.85
CA ILE A 269 7.80 13.87 16.82
C ILE A 269 8.22 12.50 16.33
N VAL A 270 9.34 12.12 16.84
CA VAL A 270 9.90 10.81 16.63
C VAL A 270 9.15 9.87 17.53
N LEU A 271 8.23 9.10 16.94
CA LEU A 271 7.61 8.00 17.66
C LEU A 271 8.66 6.98 18.06
N GLY A 272 8.83 6.78 19.36
CA GLY A 272 9.50 5.60 19.89
C GLY A 272 8.60 4.37 19.78
N THR A 273 9.14 3.18 20.07
CA THR A 273 8.35 1.94 20.12
C THR A 273 7.17 2.02 21.10
N ASN A 274 7.28 2.80 22.17
CA ASN A 274 6.20 3.03 23.13
C ASN A 274 5.06 3.86 22.53
N ASP A 275 5.37 4.76 21.61
CA ASP A 275 4.38 5.61 20.95
C ASP A 275 3.59 4.83 19.89
N LEU A 276 4.17 3.76 19.33
CA LEU A 276 3.46 2.88 18.40
C LEU A 276 2.26 2.22 19.10
N GLY A 277 2.43 1.75 20.35
CA GLY A 277 1.34 1.20 21.15
C GLY A 277 0.27 2.24 21.54
N ALA A 278 0.63 3.52 21.62
CA ALA A 278 -0.34 4.60 21.86
C ALA A 278 -1.19 4.90 20.61
N LEU A 279 -0.65 4.72 19.40
CA LEU A 279 -1.38 4.87 18.14
C LEU A 279 -2.20 3.64 17.79
N PHE A 280 -1.67 2.47 18.06
CA PHE A 280 -2.25 1.17 17.75
C PHE A 280 -2.25 0.32 19.03
N PRO A 281 -3.24 0.53 19.92
CA PRO A 281 -3.37 -0.27 21.14
C PRO A 281 -3.51 -1.74 20.76
N GLY A 282 -2.67 -2.60 21.14
CA GLY A 282 -2.68 -4.00 20.75
C GLY A 282 -1.53 -4.43 19.85
N VAL A 283 -0.85 -3.50 19.14
CA VAL A 283 0.30 -3.85 18.30
C VAL A 283 1.44 -4.50 19.08
N LEU A 284 1.54 -4.23 20.39
CA LEU A 284 2.56 -4.78 21.28
C LEU A 284 2.14 -6.08 21.97
N ALA A 285 0.85 -6.42 21.95
CA ALA A 285 0.33 -7.63 22.58
C ALA A 285 0.35 -8.79 21.57
N PRO A 286 0.82 -9.98 21.97
CA PRO A 286 0.60 -11.18 21.16
C PRO A 286 -0.89 -11.41 20.98
N ARG A 287 -1.31 -11.80 19.78
CA ARG A 287 -2.72 -11.98 19.42
C ARG A 287 -3.47 -12.98 20.31
N ASP A 288 -2.77 -14.00 20.80
CA ASP A 288 -3.31 -15.02 21.71
C ASP A 288 -3.66 -14.49 23.10
N SER A 289 -3.29 -13.25 23.41
CA SER A 289 -3.61 -12.58 24.70
C SER A 289 -4.81 -11.67 24.64
N TYR A 290 -5.50 -11.58 23.48
CA TYR A 290 -6.78 -10.90 23.35
C TYR A 290 -7.93 -11.77 23.91
N ASP A 291 -7.87 -12.06 25.19
CA ASP A 291 -9.07 -12.37 25.92
C ASP A 291 -9.77 -11.03 26.22
N LEU A 292 -11.01 -10.88 25.79
CA LEU A 292 -11.81 -9.66 25.99
C LEU A 292 -11.87 -9.20 27.47
N ALA A 293 -11.50 -10.08 28.40
CA ALA A 293 -11.34 -9.78 29.82
C ALA A 293 -10.21 -8.77 30.10
N THR A 294 -9.14 -8.77 29.30
CA THR A 294 -7.98 -7.90 29.55
C THR A 294 -8.24 -6.45 29.15
N VAL A 295 -9.10 -6.23 28.16
CA VAL A 295 -9.50 -4.85 27.74
C VAL A 295 -10.36 -4.19 28.82
N SER A 296 -11.23 -4.96 29.47
CA SER A 296 -12.07 -4.44 30.56
C SER A 296 -11.26 -4.14 31.83
N GLU A 297 -10.17 -4.88 32.09
CA GLU A 297 -9.29 -4.62 33.24
C GLU A 297 -8.47 -3.33 33.04
N ILE A 298 -8.00 -3.05 31.83
CA ILE A 298 -7.25 -1.83 31.51
C ILE A 298 -8.18 -0.59 31.61
N GLU A 299 -9.43 -0.72 31.15
CA GLU A 299 -10.41 0.36 31.30
C GLU A 299 -10.78 0.59 32.79
N THR A 300 -10.86 -0.46 33.58
CA THR A 300 -11.19 -0.38 35.01
C THR A 300 -10.02 0.21 35.83
N GLU A 301 -8.77 -0.08 35.51
CA GLU A 301 -7.62 0.53 36.15
C GLU A 301 -7.47 2.03 35.80
N ALA A 302 -7.79 2.41 34.56
CA ALA A 302 -7.78 3.81 34.13
C ALA A 302 -8.90 4.64 34.81
N GLU A 303 -10.06 4.06 35.08
CA GLU A 303 -11.14 4.71 35.82
C GLU A 303 -10.84 4.85 37.32
N VAL A 304 -10.07 3.95 37.91
CA VAL A 304 -9.71 4.02 39.35
C VAL A 304 -8.63 5.06 39.63
N GLU A 305 -7.71 5.32 38.69
CA GLU A 305 -6.70 6.38 38.82
C GLU A 305 -7.28 7.80 38.65
N GLU A 306 -8.44 7.95 38.01
CA GLU A 306 -9.09 9.26 37.79
C GLU A 306 -9.92 9.74 39.03
N TYR A 307 -10.12 8.85 40.03
CA TYR A 307 -10.90 9.14 41.23
C TYR A 307 -10.10 9.03 42.55
N SER A 308 -8.81 8.88 42.51
CA SER A 308 -7.92 8.92 43.65
C SER A 308 -6.97 10.14 43.57
#